data_83a4abbf83c561504ecd66c1fc465074
#
_entry.id   83a4abbf83c561504ecd66c1fc465074
#
_cell.length_a   1.000
_cell.length_b   1.000
_cell.length_c   1.000
_cell.angle_alpha   90.00
_cell.angle_beta   90.00
_cell.angle_gamma   90.00
#
_symmetry.space_group_name_H-M   'P 1'
#
loop_
_entity.id
_entity.type
_entity.pdbx_description
1 polymer ?
#
loop_
_entity_poly.entity_id
_entity_poly.type
_entity_poly.pdbx_seq_one_letter_code
_entity_poly.pdbx_strand_id
1 'polypeptide(L)'
;MSNLQDSVLFTPYRLGQVTLRNRTIRSAAFESMGKDFSPTQQLKDYHVSVARGGIGMTTLAYAAVCRSGLSFKSQLWLRPEIVPALRDITDAIHKEGAAASIQIGHCGNMTHYSTAGQIPIGASSGFNLYAYTPVRKMRRDEIMQVSKDFGKAVRTAHAAGFDCVEVHAGHGYLISQFLSPYTNHRRDEYGGSLDNRMRFMRMCLEEVMNAAAATGTSVLVKHNMYDGFKGGIEIPESIEIAREIERWKVNGIVLSGGFVSKAPMAVMRGLIPIYTMSYYSPLWLRAFIRYCGPFMIRQFPFSECYFLEDAKKFREALLTNSVCVFVLFPFDGI
;
A
#
# COMPACT_ATOMS: atom_id res chain seq x y z
N MET A 1 -17.28 -20.56 -27.57
CA MET A 1 -16.80 -19.38 -26.81
C MET A 1 -17.77 -19.22 -25.64
N SER A 2 -17.32 -19.49 -24.40
CA SER A 2 -18.12 -19.20 -23.21
C SER A 2 -18.45 -17.71 -23.19
N ASN A 3 -19.70 -17.38 -22.96
CA ASN A 3 -20.15 -15.99 -22.90
C ASN A 3 -19.43 -15.30 -21.76
N LEU A 4 -18.68 -14.24 -22.01
CA LEU A 4 -17.93 -13.50 -20.97
C LEU A 4 -18.83 -13.06 -19.79
N GLN A 5 -20.11 -12.90 -20.07
CA GLN A 5 -21.12 -12.56 -19.06
C GLN A 5 -21.38 -13.68 -18.03
N ASP A 6 -21.06 -14.94 -18.36
CA ASP A 6 -21.24 -16.10 -17.46
C ASP A 6 -19.99 -16.33 -16.56
N SER A 7 -18.98 -15.48 -16.67
CA SER A 7 -17.78 -15.56 -15.83
C SER A 7 -18.11 -15.22 -14.38
N VAL A 8 -17.63 -16.05 -13.44
CA VAL A 8 -17.70 -15.79 -12.00
C VAL A 8 -17.15 -14.42 -11.61
N LEU A 9 -16.25 -13.85 -12.43
CA LEU A 9 -15.67 -12.51 -12.23
C LEU A 9 -16.73 -11.41 -12.16
N PHE A 10 -17.84 -11.57 -12.92
CA PHE A 10 -18.92 -10.58 -12.99
C PHE A 10 -20.08 -10.87 -12.02
N THR A 11 -19.94 -11.87 -11.14
CA THR A 11 -20.94 -12.14 -10.09
C THR A 11 -20.68 -11.25 -8.86
N PRO A 12 -21.75 -10.83 -8.14
CA PRO A 12 -21.59 -10.10 -6.89
C PRO A 12 -20.72 -10.84 -5.88
N TYR A 13 -20.00 -10.09 -5.06
CA TYR A 13 -19.15 -10.64 -4.01
C TYR A 13 -19.28 -9.84 -2.71
N ARG A 14 -19.48 -10.54 -1.59
CA ARG A 14 -19.51 -9.91 -0.26
C ARG A 14 -18.11 -9.84 0.33
N LEU A 15 -17.59 -8.62 0.49
CA LEU A 15 -16.32 -8.31 1.12
C LEU A 15 -16.57 -7.67 2.50
N GLY A 16 -16.57 -8.48 3.54
CA GLY A 16 -16.92 -8.01 4.88
C GLY A 16 -18.34 -7.44 4.94
N GLN A 17 -18.48 -6.14 5.18
CA GLN A 17 -19.75 -5.45 5.26
C GLN A 17 -20.24 -4.89 3.92
N VAL A 18 -19.37 -4.81 2.90
CA VAL A 18 -19.74 -4.28 1.59
C VAL A 18 -20.03 -5.40 0.58
N THR A 19 -21.07 -5.21 -0.24
CA THR A 19 -21.35 -6.09 -1.38
C THR A 19 -20.89 -5.40 -2.66
N LEU A 20 -19.87 -5.97 -3.29
CA LEU A 20 -19.37 -5.52 -4.58
C LEU A 20 -20.28 -6.03 -5.70
N ARG A 21 -20.56 -5.21 -6.71
CA ARG A 21 -21.38 -5.60 -7.88
C ARG A 21 -20.72 -6.69 -8.73
N ASN A 22 -19.40 -6.85 -8.64
CA ASN A 22 -18.61 -7.91 -9.26
C ASN A 22 -17.28 -8.06 -8.51
N ARG A 23 -16.45 -9.05 -8.91
CA ARG A 23 -15.20 -9.40 -8.22
C ARG A 23 -13.98 -8.63 -8.71
N THR A 24 -14.14 -7.49 -9.35
CA THR A 24 -13.05 -6.67 -9.82
C THR A 24 -12.78 -5.51 -8.86
N ILE A 25 -11.50 -5.33 -8.50
CA ILE A 25 -11.04 -4.25 -7.63
C ILE A 25 -9.87 -3.55 -8.31
N ARG A 26 -9.98 -2.23 -8.52
CA ARG A 26 -8.83 -1.43 -8.88
C ARG A 26 -7.91 -1.34 -7.66
N SER A 27 -6.75 -1.99 -7.74
CA SER A 27 -5.78 -2.00 -6.67
C SER A 27 -5.22 -0.62 -6.39
N ALA A 28 -4.84 -0.39 -5.13
CA ALA A 28 -4.15 0.84 -4.74
C ALA A 28 -2.84 1.01 -5.50
N ALA A 29 -2.72 2.09 -6.26
CA ALA A 29 -1.51 2.57 -6.90
C ALA A 29 -1.47 4.09 -6.77
N PHE A 30 -0.33 4.64 -6.33
CA PHE A 30 -0.20 6.06 -6.01
C PHE A 30 -0.48 6.95 -7.24
N GLU A 31 -1.57 7.68 -7.23
CA GLU A 31 -2.02 8.52 -8.35
C GLU A 31 -1.23 9.83 -8.47
N SER A 32 -0.66 10.34 -7.37
CA SER A 32 0.03 11.64 -7.31
C SER A 32 -0.86 12.84 -7.73
N MET A 33 -2.16 12.72 -7.57
CA MET A 33 -3.17 13.72 -7.99
C MET A 33 -3.70 14.57 -6.84
N GLY A 34 -3.06 14.54 -5.66
CA GLY A 34 -3.37 15.46 -4.56
C GLY A 34 -2.65 16.80 -4.71
N LYS A 35 -3.16 17.81 -4.02
CA LYS A 35 -2.53 19.12 -3.87
C LYS A 35 -2.63 19.57 -2.41
N ASP A 36 -1.53 20.06 -1.86
CA ASP A 36 -1.46 20.50 -0.46
C ASP A 36 -2.05 19.45 0.53
N PHE A 37 -1.69 18.18 0.28
CA PHE A 37 -2.13 17.00 1.05
C PHE A 37 -3.64 16.77 1.05
N SER A 38 -4.35 17.32 0.08
CA SER A 38 -5.81 17.26 -0.07
C SER A 38 -6.21 16.71 -1.44
N PRO A 39 -7.41 16.13 -1.56
CA PRO A 39 -7.90 15.65 -2.84
C PRO A 39 -8.16 16.78 -3.83
N THR A 40 -8.09 16.47 -5.12
CA THR A 40 -8.36 17.40 -6.21
C THR A 40 -9.50 16.90 -7.09
N GLN A 41 -10.03 17.78 -7.96
CA GLN A 41 -11.00 17.39 -8.98
C GLN A 41 -10.45 16.29 -9.91
N GLN A 42 -9.15 16.38 -10.28
CA GLN A 42 -8.49 15.36 -11.11
C GLN A 42 -8.54 13.97 -10.47
N LEU A 43 -8.29 13.86 -9.16
CA LEU A 43 -8.38 12.59 -8.42
C LEU A 43 -9.82 12.05 -8.43
N LYS A 44 -10.82 12.93 -8.23
CA LYS A 44 -12.25 12.59 -8.34
C LYS A 44 -12.59 12.04 -9.72
N ASP A 45 -12.25 12.78 -10.78
CA ASP A 45 -12.59 12.42 -12.16
C ASP A 45 -11.96 11.08 -12.54
N TYR A 46 -10.73 10.82 -12.11
CA TYR A 46 -10.05 9.55 -12.32
C TYR A 46 -10.83 8.39 -11.70
N HIS A 47 -11.16 8.44 -10.41
CA HIS A 47 -11.86 7.34 -9.74
C HIS A 47 -13.31 7.17 -10.21
N VAL A 48 -13.98 8.26 -10.55
CA VAL A 48 -15.31 8.23 -11.17
C VAL A 48 -15.26 7.56 -12.53
N SER A 49 -14.26 7.85 -13.36
CA SER A 49 -14.09 7.18 -14.67
C SER A 49 -13.89 5.68 -14.54
N VAL A 50 -13.08 5.25 -13.57
CA VAL A 50 -12.88 3.83 -13.23
C VAL A 50 -14.19 3.17 -12.76
N ALA A 51 -14.95 3.85 -11.89
CA ALA A 51 -16.26 3.37 -11.42
C ALA A 51 -17.26 3.24 -12.55
N ARG A 52 -17.34 4.23 -13.45
CA ARG A 52 -18.18 4.23 -14.65
C ARG A 52 -17.81 3.09 -15.61
N GLY A 53 -16.53 2.70 -15.66
CA GLY A 53 -16.05 1.55 -16.43
C GLY A 53 -16.51 0.18 -15.92
N GLY A 54 -17.27 0.13 -14.82
CA GLY A 54 -17.90 -1.12 -14.34
C GLY A 54 -17.15 -1.85 -13.24
N ILE A 55 -16.07 -1.29 -12.67
CA ILE A 55 -15.32 -1.90 -11.55
C ILE A 55 -16.20 -2.14 -10.32
N GLY A 56 -16.00 -3.24 -9.57
CA GLY A 56 -16.70 -3.50 -8.31
C GLY A 56 -16.28 -2.56 -7.18
N MET A 57 -14.98 -2.25 -7.08
CA MET A 57 -14.44 -1.31 -6.08
C MET A 57 -13.20 -0.60 -6.63
N THR A 58 -13.04 0.68 -6.32
CA THR A 58 -11.82 1.43 -6.63
C THR A 58 -11.14 1.91 -5.35
N THR A 59 -9.78 1.79 -5.28
CA THR A 59 -9.00 2.15 -4.09
C THR A 59 -8.13 3.37 -4.34
N LEU A 60 -8.41 4.48 -3.65
CA LEU A 60 -7.56 5.68 -3.64
C LEU A 60 -6.24 5.34 -2.93
N ALA A 61 -5.11 5.79 -3.45
CA ALA A 61 -3.80 5.45 -2.90
C ALA A 61 -2.82 6.63 -2.84
N TYR A 62 -2.01 6.59 -1.83
CA TYR A 62 -2.34 6.17 -0.48
C TYR A 62 -2.40 7.42 0.39
N ALA A 63 -3.23 7.40 1.39
CA ALA A 63 -3.35 8.49 2.33
C ALA A 63 -2.46 8.24 3.56
N ALA A 64 -1.66 9.22 3.96
CA ALA A 64 -0.86 9.14 5.17
C ALA A 64 -1.76 9.21 6.41
N VAL A 65 -1.51 8.34 7.40
CA VAL A 65 -2.27 8.31 8.66
C VAL A 65 -1.93 9.47 9.59
N CYS A 66 -0.74 10.07 9.41
CA CYS A 66 -0.28 11.26 10.13
C CYS A 66 0.71 12.06 9.28
N ARG A 67 1.07 13.26 9.74
CA ARG A 67 1.97 14.17 9.01
C ARG A 67 3.33 13.55 8.68
N SER A 68 3.93 12.83 9.61
CA SER A 68 5.22 12.17 9.41
C SER A 68 5.19 11.01 8.41
N GLY A 69 3.97 10.51 8.09
CA GLY A 69 3.74 9.43 7.13
C GLY A 69 3.68 9.85 5.67
N LEU A 70 3.87 11.12 5.34
CA LEU A 70 3.82 11.66 3.99
C LEU A 70 5.11 11.34 3.21
N SER A 71 4.98 10.74 2.01
CA SER A 71 6.09 10.53 1.07
C SER A 71 6.30 11.70 0.12
N PHE A 72 5.21 12.30 -0.35
CA PHE A 72 5.21 13.32 -1.40
C PHE A 72 4.24 14.46 -1.07
N LYS A 73 4.49 15.64 -1.65
CA LYS A 73 3.62 16.82 -1.49
C LYS A 73 2.24 16.65 -2.14
N SER A 74 2.14 15.78 -3.15
CA SER A 74 0.90 15.44 -3.85
C SER A 74 0.11 14.30 -3.20
N GLN A 75 0.55 13.81 -2.05
CA GLN A 75 -0.11 12.74 -1.32
C GLN A 75 -1.20 13.27 -0.40
N LEU A 76 -2.24 12.46 -0.17
CA LEU A 76 -3.29 12.77 0.81
C LEU A 76 -2.76 12.55 2.24
N TRP A 77 -3.20 13.40 3.16
CA TRP A 77 -3.07 13.19 4.59
C TRP A 77 -4.44 13.13 5.23
N LEU A 78 -4.83 11.98 5.79
CA LEU A 78 -6.12 11.80 6.44
C LEU A 78 -6.22 12.64 7.71
N ARG A 79 -7.08 13.63 7.64
CA ARG A 79 -7.41 14.55 8.74
C ARG A 79 -8.84 15.08 8.57
N PRO A 80 -9.48 15.58 9.65
CA PRO A 80 -10.89 16.02 9.59
C PRO A 80 -11.19 17.04 8.47
N GLU A 81 -10.25 17.93 8.18
CA GLU A 81 -10.44 19.04 7.24
C GLU A 81 -10.68 18.59 5.79
N ILE A 82 -10.16 17.41 5.40
CA ILE A 82 -10.36 16.90 4.03
C ILE A 82 -11.56 15.96 3.90
N VAL A 83 -12.25 15.64 5.01
CA VAL A 83 -13.41 14.73 5.00
C VAL A 83 -14.51 15.20 4.01
N PRO A 84 -14.91 16.49 3.96
CA PRO A 84 -15.94 16.91 2.99
C PRO A 84 -15.52 16.68 1.53
N ALA A 85 -14.27 16.95 1.19
CA ALA A 85 -13.77 16.76 -0.18
C ALA A 85 -13.62 15.27 -0.54
N LEU A 86 -13.26 14.41 0.42
CA LEU A 86 -13.25 12.95 0.22
C LEU A 86 -14.67 12.39 0.12
N ARG A 87 -15.63 12.92 0.89
CA ARG A 87 -17.04 12.56 0.79
C ARG A 87 -17.59 12.83 -0.60
N ASP A 88 -17.29 13.96 -1.18
CA ASP A 88 -17.68 14.31 -2.56
C ASP A 88 -17.12 13.29 -3.59
N ILE A 89 -15.93 12.71 -3.34
CA ILE A 89 -15.37 11.65 -4.18
C ILE A 89 -16.13 10.32 -3.97
N THR A 90 -16.33 9.90 -2.72
CA THR A 90 -17.00 8.63 -2.44
C THR A 90 -18.44 8.63 -2.91
N ASP A 91 -19.19 9.71 -2.70
CA ASP A 91 -20.56 9.86 -3.19
C ASP A 91 -20.62 9.77 -4.73
N ALA A 92 -19.65 10.36 -5.42
CA ALA A 92 -19.57 10.28 -6.88
C ALA A 92 -19.22 8.87 -7.38
N ILE A 93 -18.35 8.12 -6.68
CA ILE A 93 -18.03 6.72 -6.97
C ILE A 93 -19.28 5.84 -6.75
N HIS A 94 -19.98 6.02 -5.62
CA HIS A 94 -21.19 5.28 -5.29
C HIS A 94 -22.31 5.51 -6.32
N LYS A 95 -22.45 6.74 -6.81
CA LYS A 95 -23.42 7.08 -7.86
C LYS A 95 -23.20 6.28 -9.15
N GLU A 96 -21.96 5.90 -9.45
CA GLU A 96 -21.62 5.03 -10.59
C GLU A 96 -21.73 3.52 -10.22
N GLY A 97 -22.20 3.18 -9.00
CA GLY A 97 -22.46 1.81 -8.56
C GLY A 97 -21.23 1.01 -8.13
N ALA A 98 -20.08 1.64 -7.93
CA ALA A 98 -18.89 1.00 -7.38
C ALA A 98 -18.73 1.30 -5.89
N ALA A 99 -18.09 0.38 -5.15
CA ALA A 99 -17.64 0.65 -3.79
C ALA A 99 -16.36 1.51 -3.79
N ALA A 100 -16.17 2.30 -2.72
CA ALA A 100 -15.03 3.16 -2.52
C ALA A 100 -14.12 2.62 -1.40
N SER A 101 -12.83 2.46 -1.71
CA SER A 101 -11.79 2.07 -0.76
C SER A 101 -10.68 3.12 -0.72
N ILE A 102 -9.96 3.21 0.40
CA ILE A 102 -8.77 4.04 0.53
C ILE A 102 -7.64 3.26 1.18
N GLN A 103 -6.45 3.32 0.57
CA GLN A 103 -5.25 2.77 1.18
C GLN A 103 -4.70 3.76 2.22
N ILE A 104 -4.47 3.27 3.43
CA ILE A 104 -3.89 4.02 4.55
C ILE A 104 -2.49 3.50 4.88
N GLY A 105 -1.56 4.40 5.13
CA GLY A 105 -0.17 4.02 5.36
C GLY A 105 0.69 5.10 5.99
N HIS A 106 1.93 4.72 6.24
CA HIS A 106 2.99 5.61 6.71
C HIS A 106 4.27 5.30 5.95
N CYS A 107 4.88 6.30 5.32
CA CYS A 107 6.04 6.10 4.46
C CYS A 107 7.30 5.58 5.19
N GLY A 108 7.40 5.76 6.50
CA GLY A 108 8.62 5.44 7.23
C GLY A 108 9.80 6.29 6.74
N ASN A 109 10.86 5.61 6.32
CA ASN A 109 12.06 6.25 5.79
C ASN A 109 11.94 6.71 4.32
N MET A 110 10.80 6.45 3.66
CA MET A 110 10.57 6.74 2.23
C MET A 110 10.09 8.16 1.99
N THR A 111 10.73 9.15 2.63
CA THR A 111 10.38 10.57 2.52
C THR A 111 11.59 11.46 2.76
N HIS A 112 11.48 12.72 2.40
CA HIS A 112 12.44 13.76 2.73
C HIS A 112 11.93 14.61 3.89
N TYR A 113 12.84 15.17 4.72
CA TYR A 113 12.47 15.97 5.89
C TYR A 113 11.56 17.17 5.56
N SER A 114 11.71 17.77 4.37
CA SER A 114 10.86 18.89 3.93
C SER A 114 9.40 18.49 3.66
N THR A 115 9.14 17.21 3.40
CA THR A 115 7.78 16.67 3.21
C THR A 115 7.20 16.18 4.53
N ALA A 116 7.98 15.40 5.29
CA ALA A 116 7.54 14.87 6.58
C ALA A 116 7.42 15.94 7.69
N GLY A 117 8.10 17.09 7.52
CA GLY A 117 8.17 18.14 8.54
C GLY A 117 9.12 17.83 9.70
N GLN A 118 9.83 16.71 9.63
CA GLN A 118 10.80 16.24 10.63
C GLN A 118 11.80 15.29 9.98
N ILE A 119 12.87 14.92 10.72
CA ILE A 119 13.75 13.83 10.28
C ILE A 119 12.91 12.56 10.12
N PRO A 120 12.92 11.92 8.93
CA PRO A 120 12.19 10.68 8.69
C PRO A 120 12.47 9.62 9.75
N ILE A 121 11.41 8.91 10.13
CA ILE A 121 11.47 7.85 11.13
C ILE A 121 11.28 6.49 10.46
N GLY A 122 11.93 5.47 10.98
CA GLY A 122 11.84 4.11 10.45
C GLY A 122 12.08 3.07 11.54
N ALA A 123 12.09 1.79 11.16
CA ALA A 123 12.39 0.71 12.09
C ALA A 123 13.77 0.89 12.73
N SER A 124 14.78 1.31 11.96
CA SER A 124 16.15 1.54 12.40
C SER A 124 16.72 2.87 11.91
N SER A 125 17.73 3.38 12.59
CA SER A 125 18.47 4.55 12.12
C SER A 125 19.37 4.18 10.94
N GLY A 126 19.61 5.15 10.04
CA GLY A 126 20.44 4.98 8.87
C GLY A 126 20.36 6.16 7.92
N PHE A 127 20.73 5.93 6.67
CA PHE A 127 20.59 6.90 5.59
C PHE A 127 19.82 6.26 4.44
N ASN A 128 18.77 6.92 3.99
CA ASN A 128 17.98 6.46 2.85
C ASN A 128 18.50 7.09 1.55
N LEU A 129 19.11 6.28 0.70
CA LEU A 129 19.65 6.72 -0.60
C LEU A 129 18.53 7.10 -1.60
N TYR A 130 17.32 6.54 -1.45
CA TYR A 130 16.19 6.88 -2.32
C TYR A 130 15.68 8.31 -2.08
N ALA A 131 15.62 8.73 -0.82
CA ALA A 131 15.14 10.06 -0.44
C ALA A 131 16.29 11.02 -0.04
N TYR A 132 17.54 10.60 -0.16
CA TYR A 132 18.76 11.35 0.21
C TYR A 132 18.65 12.01 1.59
N THR A 133 18.22 11.24 2.60
CA THR A 133 17.95 11.79 3.94
C THR A 133 18.41 10.85 5.04
N PRO A 134 18.91 11.41 6.18
CA PRO A 134 19.11 10.62 7.38
C PRO A 134 17.76 10.11 7.91
N VAL A 135 17.79 8.96 8.52
CA VAL A 135 16.63 8.30 9.13
C VAL A 135 16.91 8.05 10.60
N ARG A 136 15.96 8.35 11.44
CA ARG A 136 16.01 8.07 12.86
C ARG A 136 15.14 6.85 13.21
N LYS A 137 15.67 6.00 14.08
CA LYS A 137 14.91 4.90 14.68
C LYS A 137 13.71 5.46 15.48
N MET A 138 12.52 4.89 15.27
CA MET A 138 11.34 5.22 16.06
C MET A 138 11.53 4.88 17.53
N ARG A 139 11.09 5.78 18.41
CA ARG A 139 10.96 5.54 19.86
C ARG A 139 9.69 4.74 20.14
N ARG A 140 9.57 4.17 21.34
CA ARG A 140 8.40 3.39 21.75
C ARG A 140 7.11 4.22 21.76
N ASP A 141 7.18 5.45 22.24
CA ASP A 141 6.05 6.39 22.25
C ASP A 141 5.55 6.70 20.83
N GLU A 142 6.46 6.85 19.88
CA GLU A 142 6.12 7.07 18.46
C GLU A 142 5.51 5.82 17.81
N ILE A 143 6.01 4.62 18.13
CA ILE A 143 5.43 3.35 17.67
C ILE A 143 3.97 3.23 18.14
N MET A 144 3.71 3.49 19.43
CA MET A 144 2.36 3.49 20.00
C MET A 144 1.48 4.58 19.37
N GLN A 145 2.01 5.78 19.15
CA GLN A 145 1.22 6.87 18.57
C GLN A 145 0.85 6.58 17.12
N VAL A 146 1.78 6.11 16.31
CA VAL A 146 1.52 5.78 14.90
C VAL A 146 0.54 4.63 14.77
N SER A 147 0.59 3.60 15.65
CA SER A 147 -0.43 2.55 15.64
C SER A 147 -1.84 3.11 15.89
N LYS A 148 -2.00 4.00 16.87
CA LYS A 148 -3.27 4.71 17.13
C LYS A 148 -3.73 5.58 15.95
N ASP A 149 -2.78 6.18 15.22
CA ASP A 149 -3.09 7.00 14.05
C ASP A 149 -3.67 6.16 12.90
N PHE A 150 -3.31 4.87 12.77
CA PHE A 150 -3.98 3.94 11.86
C PHE A 150 -5.47 3.75 12.23
N GLY A 151 -5.81 3.57 13.49
CA GLY A 151 -7.20 3.49 13.94
C GLY A 151 -7.99 4.78 13.73
N LYS A 152 -7.35 5.95 13.95
CA LYS A 152 -7.96 7.25 13.62
C LYS A 152 -8.22 7.39 12.12
N ALA A 153 -7.29 6.91 11.29
CA ALA A 153 -7.43 6.95 9.83
C ALA A 153 -8.64 6.15 9.35
N VAL A 154 -8.92 4.98 9.96
CA VAL A 154 -10.15 4.20 9.67
C VAL A 154 -11.40 5.02 9.98
N ARG A 155 -11.48 5.65 11.15
CA ARG A 155 -12.63 6.49 11.53
C ARG A 155 -12.80 7.68 10.59
N THR A 156 -11.71 8.33 10.19
CA THR A 156 -11.72 9.44 9.23
C THR A 156 -12.18 8.98 7.84
N ALA A 157 -11.71 7.80 7.37
CA ALA A 157 -12.13 7.21 6.11
C ALA A 157 -13.63 6.88 6.13
N HIS A 158 -14.13 6.26 7.21
CA HIS A 158 -15.56 6.02 7.39
C HIS A 158 -16.37 7.32 7.36
N ALA A 159 -15.94 8.36 8.09
CA ALA A 159 -16.60 9.67 8.07
C ALA A 159 -16.61 10.29 6.68
N ALA A 160 -15.65 9.96 5.82
CA ALA A 160 -15.58 10.36 4.43
C ALA A 160 -16.36 9.43 3.46
N GLY A 161 -17.06 8.41 3.95
CA GLY A 161 -17.93 7.52 3.16
C GLY A 161 -17.22 6.35 2.48
N PHE A 162 -15.99 6.04 2.85
CA PHE A 162 -15.34 4.84 2.33
C PHE A 162 -15.95 3.56 2.93
N ASP A 163 -16.22 2.58 2.09
CA ASP A 163 -16.74 1.26 2.46
C ASP A 163 -15.64 0.34 3.00
N CYS A 164 -14.41 0.57 2.55
CA CYS A 164 -13.27 -0.27 2.84
C CYS A 164 -12.01 0.56 3.06
N VAL A 165 -11.13 0.09 3.95
CA VAL A 165 -9.75 0.58 4.06
C VAL A 165 -8.77 -0.52 3.70
N GLU A 166 -7.66 -0.17 3.04
CA GLU A 166 -6.55 -1.07 2.79
C GLU A 166 -5.33 -0.61 3.59
N VAL A 167 -4.88 -1.43 4.55
CA VAL A 167 -3.65 -1.16 5.32
C VAL A 167 -2.43 -1.46 4.47
N HIS A 168 -1.55 -0.48 4.30
CA HIS A 168 -0.33 -0.66 3.52
C HIS A 168 0.79 -1.28 4.36
N ALA A 169 0.97 -2.60 4.24
CA ALA A 169 2.01 -3.38 4.94
C ALA A 169 3.12 -3.92 4.01
N GLY A 170 3.26 -3.36 2.80
CA GLY A 170 4.22 -3.80 1.79
C GLY A 170 5.16 -2.70 1.29
N HIS A 171 5.90 -3.01 0.23
CA HIS A 171 6.69 -2.14 -0.63
C HIS A 171 7.81 -1.34 0.05
N GLY A 172 8.21 -1.71 1.29
CA GLY A 172 9.24 -0.97 2.03
C GLY A 172 8.73 0.28 2.74
N TYR A 173 7.42 0.42 2.92
CA TYR A 173 6.83 1.44 3.78
C TYR A 173 6.88 1.02 5.26
N LEU A 174 6.43 1.84 6.20
CA LEU A 174 6.78 1.69 7.61
C LEU A 174 6.51 0.30 8.19
N ILE A 175 5.32 -0.28 7.99
CA ILE A 175 5.01 -1.62 8.49
C ILE A 175 5.96 -2.65 7.85
N SER A 176 6.16 -2.58 6.53
CA SER A 176 7.12 -3.42 5.81
C SER A 176 8.57 -3.23 6.32
N GLN A 177 8.96 -2.01 6.71
CA GLN A 177 10.29 -1.74 7.28
C GLN A 177 10.50 -2.43 8.64
N PHE A 178 9.44 -2.58 9.43
CA PHE A 178 9.52 -3.36 10.67
C PHE A 178 9.55 -4.86 10.40
N LEU A 179 8.82 -5.35 9.42
CA LEU A 179 8.76 -6.76 9.03
C LEU A 179 10.08 -7.24 8.39
N SER A 180 10.67 -6.45 7.50
CA SER A 180 11.86 -6.85 6.74
C SER A 180 13.13 -6.84 7.59
N PRO A 181 13.90 -7.94 7.63
CA PRO A 181 15.18 -7.99 8.32
C PRO A 181 16.22 -7.04 7.69
N TYR A 182 16.03 -6.66 6.42
CA TYR A 182 16.90 -5.72 5.71
C TYR A 182 16.86 -4.29 6.29
N THR A 183 15.71 -3.86 6.82
CA THR A 183 15.52 -2.51 7.38
C THR A 183 15.38 -2.50 8.89
N ASN A 184 15.05 -3.63 9.48
CA ASN A 184 14.87 -3.76 10.93
C ASN A 184 16.07 -4.40 11.60
N HIS A 185 17.01 -3.57 12.06
CA HIS A 185 18.20 -3.98 12.83
C HIS A 185 18.03 -3.72 14.34
N ARG A 186 16.79 -3.64 14.82
CA ARG A 186 16.51 -3.41 16.25
C ARG A 186 16.90 -4.61 17.08
N ARG A 187 17.31 -4.34 18.35
CA ARG A 187 17.66 -5.34 19.35
C ARG A 187 16.72 -5.31 20.56
N ASP A 188 15.58 -4.60 20.41
CA ASP A 188 14.50 -4.55 21.40
C ASP A 188 13.33 -5.44 20.96
N GLU A 189 12.21 -5.37 21.67
CA GLU A 189 11.01 -6.16 21.42
C GLU A 189 10.33 -5.96 20.05
N TYR A 190 10.84 -5.06 19.22
CA TYR A 190 10.36 -4.79 17.85
C TYR A 190 11.31 -5.31 16.77
N GLY A 191 12.36 -6.05 17.11
CA GLY A 191 13.36 -6.53 16.15
C GLY A 191 13.94 -7.89 16.49
N GLY A 192 14.83 -8.41 15.64
CA GLY A 192 15.41 -9.75 15.76
C GLY A 192 14.49 -10.84 15.21
N SER A 193 13.80 -11.59 16.06
CA SER A 193 12.90 -12.66 15.63
C SER A 193 11.73 -12.16 14.78
N LEU A 194 11.17 -13.02 13.93
CA LEU A 194 9.97 -12.69 13.14
C LEU A 194 8.82 -12.23 14.05
N ASP A 195 8.62 -12.89 15.18
CA ASP A 195 7.58 -12.51 16.13
C ASP A 195 7.72 -11.06 16.62
N ASN A 196 8.93 -10.65 16.98
CA ASN A 196 9.21 -9.26 17.37
C ASN A 196 9.02 -8.28 16.20
N ARG A 197 9.46 -8.67 14.99
CA ARG A 197 9.29 -7.82 13.80
C ARG A 197 7.82 -7.62 13.41
N MET A 198 6.95 -8.58 13.70
CA MET A 198 5.51 -8.48 13.51
C MET A 198 4.79 -7.62 14.57
N ARG A 199 5.41 -7.33 15.70
CA ARG A 199 4.77 -6.62 16.82
C ARG A 199 4.15 -5.29 16.43
N PHE A 200 4.86 -4.46 15.68
CA PHE A 200 4.32 -3.17 15.22
C PHE A 200 3.13 -3.35 14.28
N MET A 201 3.18 -4.31 13.37
CA MET A 201 2.04 -4.66 12.51
C MET A 201 0.82 -5.06 13.34
N ARG A 202 1.01 -5.92 14.35
CA ARG A 202 -0.09 -6.32 15.27
C ARG A 202 -0.72 -5.13 15.96
N MET A 203 0.09 -4.21 16.48
CA MET A 203 -0.42 -2.98 17.12
C MET A 203 -1.25 -2.11 16.15
N CYS A 204 -0.79 -1.98 14.90
CA CYS A 204 -1.54 -1.26 13.88
C CYS A 204 -2.86 -1.98 13.54
N LEU A 205 -2.83 -3.31 13.37
CA LEU A 205 -4.02 -4.10 13.06
C LEU A 205 -5.04 -4.10 14.20
N GLU A 206 -4.60 -4.14 15.45
CA GLU A 206 -5.47 -4.01 16.62
C GLU A 206 -6.28 -2.71 16.59
N GLU A 207 -5.62 -1.59 16.40
CA GLU A 207 -6.28 -0.26 16.33
C GLU A 207 -7.19 -0.14 15.10
N VAL A 208 -6.77 -0.70 13.95
CA VAL A 208 -7.56 -0.73 12.72
C VAL A 208 -8.82 -1.57 12.91
N MET A 209 -8.70 -2.79 13.43
CA MET A 209 -9.83 -3.71 13.57
C MET A 209 -10.82 -3.23 14.64
N ASN A 210 -10.32 -2.63 15.75
CA ASN A 210 -11.18 -1.99 16.75
C ASN A 210 -11.99 -0.82 16.14
N ALA A 211 -11.35 0.02 15.33
CA ALA A 211 -12.03 1.11 14.64
C ALA A 211 -13.01 0.60 13.57
N ALA A 212 -12.62 -0.42 12.81
CA ALA A 212 -13.46 -1.04 11.78
C ALA A 212 -14.70 -1.71 12.36
N ALA A 213 -14.57 -2.42 13.50
CA ALA A 213 -15.70 -3.01 14.21
C ALA A 213 -16.71 -1.95 14.69
N ALA A 214 -16.21 -0.81 15.16
CA ALA A 214 -17.06 0.30 15.62
C ALA A 214 -17.77 1.04 14.48
N THR A 215 -17.24 1.01 13.25
CA THR A 215 -17.74 1.78 12.11
C THR A 215 -18.42 0.92 11.03
N GLY A 216 -18.26 -0.41 11.07
CA GLY A 216 -18.74 -1.30 10.02
C GLY A 216 -17.88 -1.24 8.73
N THR A 217 -16.66 -0.68 8.80
CA THR A 217 -15.76 -0.55 7.65
C THR A 217 -15.08 -1.89 7.35
N SER A 218 -15.04 -2.30 6.07
CA SER A 218 -14.27 -3.49 5.67
C SER A 218 -12.77 -3.20 5.65
N VAL A 219 -11.95 -4.22 5.94
CA VAL A 219 -10.49 -4.09 6.05
C VAL A 219 -9.78 -5.03 5.10
N LEU A 220 -8.93 -4.48 4.26
CA LEU A 220 -7.93 -5.20 3.46
C LEU A 220 -6.52 -4.89 4.00
N VAL A 221 -5.59 -5.82 3.80
CA VAL A 221 -4.17 -5.60 4.10
C VAL A 221 -3.34 -5.91 2.86
N LYS A 222 -2.63 -4.91 2.34
CA LYS A 222 -1.66 -5.14 1.27
C LYS A 222 -0.33 -5.59 1.88
N HIS A 223 0.10 -6.79 1.48
CA HIS A 223 1.29 -7.44 2.00
C HIS A 223 2.20 -7.92 0.87
N ASN A 224 3.52 -7.86 1.09
CA ASN A 224 4.50 -8.41 0.16
C ASN A 224 4.60 -9.93 0.27
N MET A 225 4.52 -10.65 -0.85
CA MET A 225 4.90 -12.06 -0.90
C MET A 225 6.41 -12.24 -0.76
N TYR A 226 7.19 -11.25 -1.19
CA TYR A 226 8.65 -11.18 -1.05
C TYR A 226 9.15 -9.75 -1.31
N ASP A 227 10.33 -9.42 -0.79
CA ASP A 227 10.93 -8.09 -0.99
C ASP A 227 11.68 -7.96 -2.34
N GLY A 228 12.06 -9.07 -2.98
CA GLY A 228 12.66 -9.10 -4.31
C GLY A 228 14.19 -8.97 -4.33
N PHE A 229 14.86 -9.10 -3.19
CA PHE A 229 16.32 -9.07 -3.07
C PHE A 229 16.83 -9.89 -1.89
N LYS A 230 18.10 -10.26 -1.92
CA LYS A 230 18.74 -11.06 -0.86
C LYS A 230 18.77 -10.30 0.46
N GLY A 231 18.35 -10.95 1.54
CA GLY A 231 18.30 -10.39 2.88
C GLY A 231 17.02 -9.62 3.20
N GLY A 232 16.06 -9.56 2.28
CA GLY A 232 14.69 -9.15 2.53
C GLY A 232 13.80 -10.33 2.94
N ILE A 233 12.49 -10.07 3.04
CA ILE A 233 11.49 -11.12 3.28
C ILE A 233 11.39 -12.03 2.06
N GLU A 234 11.36 -13.34 2.30
CA GLU A 234 11.13 -14.38 1.30
C GLU A 234 9.77 -15.07 1.54
N ILE A 235 9.28 -15.83 0.54
CA ILE A 235 7.94 -16.44 0.54
C ILE A 235 7.62 -17.23 1.81
N PRO A 236 8.49 -18.11 2.35
CA PRO A 236 8.14 -18.88 3.55
C PRO A 236 7.86 -17.98 4.76
N GLU A 237 8.71 -16.99 5.02
CA GLU A 237 8.53 -16.04 6.11
C GLU A 237 7.30 -15.14 5.89
N SER A 238 7.05 -14.75 4.64
CA SER A 238 5.90 -13.95 4.26
C SER A 238 4.57 -14.71 4.46
N ILE A 239 4.53 -16.02 4.26
CA ILE A 239 3.37 -16.85 4.54
C ILE A 239 3.05 -16.85 6.05
N GLU A 240 4.07 -16.89 6.93
CA GLU A 240 3.84 -16.78 8.37
C GLU A 240 3.26 -15.41 8.75
N ILE A 241 3.73 -14.33 8.11
CA ILE A 241 3.16 -12.99 8.29
C ILE A 241 1.71 -12.95 7.80
N ALA A 242 1.41 -13.55 6.66
CA ALA A 242 0.06 -13.60 6.11
C ALA A 242 -0.90 -14.40 7.02
N ARG A 243 -0.43 -15.51 7.63
CA ARG A 243 -1.18 -16.25 8.65
C ARG A 243 -1.48 -15.40 9.89
N GLU A 244 -0.52 -14.60 10.30
CA GLU A 244 -0.74 -13.64 11.40
C GLU A 244 -1.80 -12.60 11.04
N ILE A 245 -1.74 -12.03 9.81
CA ILE A 245 -2.77 -11.10 9.32
C ILE A 245 -4.15 -11.76 9.30
N GLU A 246 -4.24 -13.02 8.87
CA GLU A 246 -5.48 -13.79 8.84
C GLU A 246 -6.10 -13.97 10.24
N ARG A 247 -5.28 -14.17 11.30
CA ARG A 247 -5.74 -14.27 12.69
C ARG A 247 -6.51 -13.03 13.16
N TRP A 248 -6.23 -11.87 12.60
CA TRP A 248 -6.97 -10.63 12.86
C TRP A 248 -8.32 -10.56 12.16
N LYS A 249 -8.72 -11.60 11.39
CA LYS A 249 -10.01 -11.69 10.69
C LYS A 249 -10.26 -10.50 9.75
N VAL A 250 -9.21 -10.02 9.09
CA VAL A 250 -9.35 -9.03 8.01
C VAL A 250 -10.19 -9.60 6.87
N ASN A 251 -10.83 -8.75 6.09
CA ASN A 251 -11.74 -9.18 5.03
C ASN A 251 -11.00 -9.65 3.75
N GLY A 252 -9.69 -9.38 3.65
CA GLY A 252 -8.86 -9.91 2.59
C GLY A 252 -7.41 -9.45 2.67
N ILE A 253 -6.53 -10.21 2.01
CA ILE A 253 -5.10 -9.90 1.86
C ILE A 253 -4.83 -9.60 0.39
N VAL A 254 -4.29 -8.41 0.12
CA VAL A 254 -3.86 -7.97 -1.21
C VAL A 254 -2.41 -8.36 -1.39
N LEU A 255 -2.16 -9.44 -2.13
CA LEU A 255 -0.82 -9.95 -2.36
C LEU A 255 -0.07 -9.08 -3.38
N SER A 256 1.13 -8.66 -3.00
CA SER A 256 2.02 -7.86 -3.82
C SER A 256 3.47 -8.29 -3.60
N GLY A 257 4.44 -7.57 -4.12
CA GLY A 257 5.86 -7.90 -3.92
C GLY A 257 6.75 -6.71 -4.23
N GLY A 258 8.02 -6.82 -3.84
CA GLY A 258 9.01 -5.80 -4.10
C GLY A 258 9.15 -4.74 -3.01
N PHE A 259 10.18 -3.93 -3.14
CA PHE A 259 10.59 -2.93 -2.17
C PHE A 259 11.01 -1.66 -2.93
N VAL A 260 10.24 -0.59 -2.87
CA VAL A 260 10.36 0.57 -3.77
C VAL A 260 11.77 1.16 -3.81
N SER A 261 12.47 1.27 -2.67
CA SER A 261 13.82 1.82 -2.63
C SER A 261 14.94 0.86 -3.06
N LYS A 262 14.67 -0.45 -3.19
CA LYS A 262 15.69 -1.48 -3.46
C LYS A 262 15.38 -2.36 -4.68
N ALA A 263 14.13 -2.75 -4.83
CA ALA A 263 13.66 -3.63 -5.90
C ALA A 263 12.32 -3.16 -6.48
N PRO A 264 12.23 -1.92 -7.02
CA PRO A 264 10.97 -1.38 -7.54
C PRO A 264 10.42 -2.22 -8.68
N MET A 265 11.30 -2.79 -9.52
CA MET A 265 10.88 -3.58 -10.67
C MET A 265 10.30 -4.96 -10.30
N ALA A 266 10.44 -5.41 -9.06
CA ALA A 266 9.72 -6.60 -8.58
C ALA A 266 8.20 -6.36 -8.49
N VAL A 267 7.78 -5.10 -8.30
CA VAL A 267 6.36 -4.66 -8.34
C VAL A 267 5.93 -4.32 -9.75
N MET A 268 6.71 -3.44 -10.43
CA MET A 268 6.29 -2.81 -11.68
C MET A 268 6.51 -3.70 -12.91
N ARG A 269 7.52 -4.57 -12.88
CA ARG A 269 7.96 -5.39 -14.00
C ARG A 269 8.36 -4.59 -15.27
N GLY A 270 9.02 -5.23 -16.21
CA GLY A 270 9.45 -4.60 -17.46
C GLY A 270 10.76 -3.83 -17.34
N LEU A 271 10.95 -2.90 -18.26
CA LEU A 271 12.15 -2.08 -18.33
C LEU A 271 12.06 -0.89 -17.36
N ILE A 272 13.19 -0.58 -16.76
CA ILE A 272 13.30 0.61 -15.91
C ILE A 272 13.11 1.88 -16.75
N PRO A 273 12.27 2.84 -16.35
CA PRO A 273 12.06 4.09 -17.08
C PRO A 273 13.22 5.09 -16.83
N ILE A 274 14.43 4.71 -17.23
CA ILE A 274 15.68 5.46 -16.97
C ILE A 274 15.62 6.92 -17.43
N TYR A 275 15.08 7.16 -18.63
CA TYR A 275 15.00 8.51 -19.17
C TYR A 275 14.08 9.38 -18.32
N THR A 276 12.91 8.87 -17.93
CA THR A 276 11.97 9.58 -17.05
C THR A 276 12.60 9.84 -15.68
N MET A 277 13.21 8.81 -15.07
CA MET A 277 13.90 8.96 -13.79
C MET A 277 15.01 10.02 -13.86
N SER A 278 15.81 10.01 -14.93
CA SER A 278 16.87 11.01 -15.12
C SER A 278 16.32 12.42 -15.31
N TYR A 279 15.21 12.55 -16.05
CA TYR A 279 14.58 13.87 -16.32
C TYR A 279 14.12 14.56 -15.03
N TYR A 280 13.51 13.84 -14.11
CA TYR A 280 13.04 14.37 -12.82
C TYR A 280 14.13 14.43 -11.72
N SER A 281 15.35 13.99 -12.02
CA SER A 281 16.46 14.04 -11.08
C SER A 281 17.25 15.35 -11.18
N PRO A 282 17.98 15.75 -10.11
CA PRO A 282 18.89 16.89 -10.15
C PRO A 282 19.88 16.79 -11.32
N LEU A 283 20.24 17.92 -11.92
CA LEU A 283 21.09 17.95 -13.13
C LEU A 283 22.39 17.16 -12.99
N TRP A 284 23.04 17.28 -11.83
CA TRP A 284 24.31 16.59 -11.55
C TRP A 284 24.17 15.05 -11.47
N LEU A 285 22.97 14.54 -11.23
CA LEU A 285 22.69 13.10 -11.10
C LEU A 285 22.21 12.46 -12.41
N ARG A 286 21.76 13.25 -13.38
CA ARG A 286 21.13 12.76 -14.63
C ARG A 286 22.04 11.84 -15.43
N ALA A 287 23.29 12.22 -15.62
CA ALA A 287 24.26 11.38 -16.36
C ALA A 287 24.49 10.05 -15.63
N PHE A 288 24.70 10.11 -14.30
CA PHE A 288 24.90 8.91 -13.51
C PHE A 288 23.71 7.95 -13.62
N ILE A 289 22.47 8.46 -13.49
CA ILE A 289 21.25 7.63 -13.62
C ILE A 289 21.17 6.99 -15.00
N ARG A 290 21.46 7.73 -16.07
CA ARG A 290 21.39 7.22 -17.45
C ARG A 290 22.41 6.11 -17.72
N TYR A 291 23.62 6.24 -17.24
CA TYR A 291 24.69 5.30 -17.53
C TYR A 291 24.80 4.16 -16.51
N CYS A 292 24.60 4.41 -15.23
CA CYS A 292 24.75 3.42 -14.17
C CYS A 292 23.43 2.78 -13.75
N GLY A 293 22.30 3.49 -13.86
CA GLY A 293 20.99 3.03 -13.41
C GLY A 293 20.57 1.64 -13.96
N PRO A 294 20.76 1.33 -15.26
CA PRO A 294 20.44 0.02 -15.82
C PRO A 294 21.14 -1.15 -15.14
N PHE A 295 22.34 -0.93 -14.61
CA PHE A 295 23.16 -1.96 -13.95
C PHE A 295 22.91 -2.02 -12.43
N MET A 296 22.42 -0.95 -11.82
CA MET A 296 22.21 -0.84 -10.38
C MET A 296 20.87 -1.41 -9.92
N ILE A 297 19.86 -1.40 -10.79
CA ILE A 297 18.51 -1.83 -10.43
C ILE A 297 18.21 -3.15 -11.14
N ARG A 298 17.94 -4.18 -10.35
CA ARG A 298 17.56 -5.48 -10.89
C ARG A 298 16.27 -5.34 -11.69
N GLN A 299 16.29 -5.78 -12.93
CA GLN A 299 15.14 -5.80 -13.81
C GLN A 299 14.42 -7.14 -13.71
N PHE A 300 13.11 -7.11 -13.90
CA PHE A 300 12.26 -8.29 -13.93
C PHE A 300 11.46 -8.24 -15.25
N PRO A 301 11.62 -9.23 -16.15
CA PRO A 301 10.85 -9.26 -17.39
C PRO A 301 9.35 -9.17 -17.10
N PHE A 302 8.63 -8.46 -17.97
CA PHE A 302 7.18 -8.46 -17.92
C PHE A 302 6.66 -9.83 -18.35
N SER A 303 5.66 -10.32 -17.62
CA SER A 303 4.82 -11.45 -18.00
C SER A 303 3.42 -11.21 -17.45
N GLU A 304 2.39 -11.68 -18.14
CA GLU A 304 1.04 -11.61 -17.60
C GLU A 304 0.91 -12.44 -16.32
N CYS A 305 0.11 -11.98 -15.39
CA CYS A 305 -0.18 -12.67 -14.12
C CYS A 305 1.09 -13.08 -13.33
N TYR A 306 2.14 -12.30 -13.37
CA TYR A 306 3.47 -12.63 -12.81
C TYR A 306 3.48 -12.95 -11.31
N PHE A 307 2.44 -12.63 -10.57
CA PHE A 307 2.26 -13.00 -9.16
C PHE A 307 1.44 -14.28 -8.96
N LEU A 308 0.86 -14.85 -10.03
CA LEU A 308 -0.11 -15.94 -9.91
C LEU A 308 0.46 -17.18 -9.21
N GLU A 309 1.65 -17.63 -9.61
CA GLU A 309 2.24 -18.84 -9.05
C GLU A 309 2.64 -18.67 -7.58
N ASP A 310 3.11 -17.49 -7.20
CA ASP A 310 3.40 -17.20 -5.81
C ASP A 310 2.13 -17.04 -4.98
N ALA A 311 1.11 -16.40 -5.53
CA ALA A 311 -0.19 -16.24 -4.87
C ALA A 311 -0.90 -17.59 -4.62
N LYS A 312 -0.73 -18.59 -5.49
CA LYS A 312 -1.24 -19.96 -5.25
C LYS A 312 -0.67 -20.55 -3.95
N LYS A 313 0.63 -20.35 -3.67
CA LYS A 313 1.28 -20.81 -2.44
C LYS A 313 0.63 -20.20 -1.19
N PHE A 314 0.27 -18.90 -1.25
CA PHE A 314 -0.46 -18.25 -0.17
C PHE A 314 -1.89 -18.79 -0.05
N ARG A 315 -2.58 -19.00 -1.16
CA ARG A 315 -3.94 -19.58 -1.17
C ARG A 315 -3.98 -20.97 -0.53
N GLU A 316 -2.97 -21.79 -0.77
CA GLU A 316 -2.83 -23.13 -0.18
C GLU A 316 -2.47 -23.08 1.30
N ALA A 317 -1.74 -22.04 1.73
CA ALA A 317 -1.24 -21.91 3.09
C ALA A 317 -2.23 -21.26 4.06
N LEU A 318 -3.21 -20.50 3.55
CA LEU A 318 -4.19 -19.76 4.33
C LEU A 318 -5.51 -20.55 4.46
N LEU A 319 -6.11 -20.51 5.64
CA LEU A 319 -7.30 -21.31 5.99
C LEU A 319 -8.61 -20.71 5.50
N THR A 320 -8.64 -19.38 5.35
CA THR A 320 -9.87 -18.66 4.99
C THR A 320 -9.94 -18.39 3.49
N ASN A 321 -11.16 -18.08 3.00
CA ASN A 321 -11.40 -17.55 1.66
C ASN A 321 -10.84 -16.12 1.51
N SER A 322 -9.64 -15.87 2.04
CA SER A 322 -8.94 -14.59 1.89
C SER A 322 -8.90 -14.22 0.42
N VAL A 323 -9.44 -13.05 0.11
CA VAL A 323 -9.47 -12.53 -1.26
C VAL A 323 -8.04 -12.24 -1.67
N CYS A 324 -7.48 -13.11 -2.51
CA CYS A 324 -6.24 -12.78 -3.20
C CYS A 324 -6.59 -11.78 -4.31
N VAL A 325 -6.34 -10.51 -4.05
CA VAL A 325 -6.50 -9.47 -5.08
C VAL A 325 -5.24 -9.46 -5.92
N PHE A 326 -5.33 -9.91 -7.17
CA PHE A 326 -4.25 -9.77 -8.13
C PHE A 326 -4.22 -8.33 -8.64
N VAL A 327 -3.07 -7.70 -8.50
CA VAL A 327 -2.81 -6.39 -9.10
C VAL A 327 -2.47 -6.60 -10.57
N LEU A 328 -3.43 -6.41 -11.45
CA LEU A 328 -3.17 -6.22 -12.87
C LEU A 328 -2.86 -4.72 -13.06
N PHE A 329 -1.64 -4.40 -13.40
CA PHE A 329 -1.32 -3.10 -13.98
C PHE A 329 -1.37 -3.26 -15.50
N PRO A 330 -2.37 -2.71 -16.21
CA PRO A 330 -2.19 -2.44 -17.61
C PRO A 330 -1.28 -1.21 -17.70
N PHE A 331 -0.02 -1.40 -18.04
CA PHE A 331 0.78 -0.35 -18.66
C PHE A 331 0.47 -0.39 -20.14
N ASP A 332 -0.63 0.22 -20.53
CA ASP A 332 -0.78 0.71 -21.89
C ASP A 332 0.08 1.96 -21.97
N GLY A 333 1.13 1.87 -22.80
CA GLY A 333 2.13 2.90 -22.90
C GLY A 333 1.51 4.26 -23.25
N ILE A 334 1.93 5.28 -22.51
CA ILE A 334 2.00 6.66 -22.94
C ILE A 334 3.47 7.01 -23.12
#